data_0253833ab45aa0ddb3abceb375277463
#
_entry.id   0253833ab45aa0ddb3abceb375277463
#
_cell.length_a   1.000
_cell.length_b   1.000
_cell.length_c   1.000
_cell.angle_alpha   90.00
_cell.angle_beta   90.00
_cell.angle_gamma   90.00
#
_symmetry.space_group_name_H-M   'P 1'
#
loop_
_entity.id
_entity.type
_entity.pdbx_description
1 polymer ?
#
loop_
_entity_poly.entity_id
_entity_poly.type
_entity_poly.pdbx_seq_one_letter_code
_entity_poly.pdbx_strand_id
1 'polypeptide(L)'
;MFSRLLCVSLVALASQAQAADAASAEKLAKQSNCFKCHMIDQKKESTSWHDIAVKYRGKPDAEEKLIFHITSGEKVKFDDGHEENHKIVKSKDPVEIKNLVAWILTL
;
A
#
# COMPACT_ATOMS: atom_id res chain seq x y z
N MET A 1 46.29 -33.04 -24.62
CA MET A 1 45.11 -32.21 -24.94
C MET A 1 44.34 -31.96 -23.66
N PHE A 2 44.50 -30.80 -23.07
CA PHE A 2 43.77 -30.45 -21.86
C PHE A 2 42.50 -29.66 -22.25
N SER A 3 41.33 -30.27 -22.11
CA SER A 3 40.04 -29.65 -22.33
C SER A 3 39.71 -28.81 -21.10
N ARG A 4 39.74 -27.47 -21.29
CA ARG A 4 39.25 -26.52 -20.25
C ARG A 4 37.73 -26.39 -20.35
N LEU A 5 37.01 -27.03 -19.46
CA LEU A 5 35.59 -26.76 -19.27
C LEU A 5 35.41 -25.38 -18.62
N LEU A 6 34.92 -24.44 -19.41
CA LEU A 6 34.45 -23.15 -18.91
C LEU A 6 33.09 -23.38 -18.24
N CYS A 7 33.06 -23.39 -16.89
CA CYS A 7 31.82 -23.28 -16.15
C CYS A 7 31.31 -21.83 -16.20
N VAL A 8 30.35 -21.57 -17.06
CA VAL A 8 29.61 -20.29 -17.06
C VAL A 8 28.61 -20.34 -15.93
N SER A 9 28.95 -19.70 -14.82
CA SER A 9 28.02 -19.51 -13.71
C SER A 9 26.98 -18.49 -14.11
N LEU A 10 25.75 -18.91 -14.37
CA LEU A 10 24.61 -18.00 -14.50
C LEU A 10 24.32 -17.42 -13.13
N VAL A 11 24.68 -16.14 -12.93
CA VAL A 11 24.22 -15.38 -11.78
C VAL A 11 22.77 -14.96 -12.09
N ALA A 12 21.82 -15.67 -11.50
CA ALA A 12 20.42 -15.25 -11.52
C ALA A 12 20.29 -13.99 -10.66
N LEU A 13 20.09 -12.84 -11.30
CA LEU A 13 19.69 -11.61 -10.63
C LEU A 13 18.26 -11.81 -10.11
N ALA A 14 18.15 -12.25 -8.87
CA ALA A 14 16.87 -12.20 -8.18
C ALA A 14 16.51 -10.72 -7.96
N SER A 15 15.46 -10.23 -8.63
CA SER A 15 14.91 -8.91 -8.35
C SER A 15 14.32 -8.97 -6.94
N GLN A 16 14.98 -8.33 -5.98
CA GLN A 16 14.46 -8.21 -4.62
C GLN A 16 13.36 -7.16 -4.63
N ALA A 17 12.11 -7.60 -4.43
CA ALA A 17 11.03 -6.69 -4.08
C ALA A 17 11.38 -6.06 -2.73
N GLN A 18 11.53 -4.73 -2.70
CA GLN A 18 11.78 -4.02 -1.46
C GLN A 18 10.55 -4.10 -0.57
N ALA A 19 10.73 -4.55 0.68
CA ALA A 19 9.70 -4.47 1.70
C ALA A 19 9.33 -3.00 1.96
N ALA A 20 8.05 -2.75 2.24
CA ALA A 20 7.60 -1.42 2.60
C ALA A 20 8.30 -0.90 3.86
N ASP A 21 8.66 0.38 3.87
CA ASP A 21 9.13 1.07 5.05
C ASP A 21 7.92 1.44 5.93
N ALA A 22 7.69 0.64 6.96
CA ALA A 22 6.56 0.81 7.87
C ALA A 22 6.60 2.13 8.63
N ALA A 23 7.77 2.57 9.09
CA ALA A 23 7.90 3.80 9.85
C ALA A 23 7.54 5.03 9.02
N SER A 24 8.04 5.12 7.78
CA SER A 24 7.71 6.20 6.86
C SER A 24 6.24 6.18 6.44
N ALA A 25 5.68 5.00 6.22
CA ALA A 25 4.27 4.83 5.87
C ALA A 25 3.34 5.27 7.00
N GLU A 26 3.61 4.85 8.22
CA GLU A 26 2.84 5.25 9.40
C GLU A 26 2.89 6.75 9.65
N LYS A 27 4.07 7.35 9.49
CA LYS A 27 4.24 8.80 9.59
C LYS A 27 3.38 9.54 8.57
N LEU A 28 3.41 9.13 7.32
CA LEU A 28 2.58 9.73 6.26
C LEU A 28 1.09 9.55 6.55
N ALA A 29 0.68 8.38 7.02
CA ALA A 29 -0.70 8.11 7.41
C ALA A 29 -1.17 9.05 8.53
N LYS A 30 -0.36 9.27 9.55
CA LYS A 30 -0.65 10.21 10.65
C LYS A 30 -0.76 11.64 10.13
N GLN A 31 0.17 12.08 9.30
CA GLN A 31 0.15 13.41 8.70
C GLN A 31 -1.06 13.64 7.81
N SER A 32 -1.57 12.58 7.19
CA SER A 32 -2.73 12.61 6.29
C SER A 32 -4.06 12.41 7.03
N ASN A 33 -4.06 12.30 8.35
CA ASN A 33 -5.23 12.06 9.20
C ASN A 33 -5.99 10.76 8.89
N CYS A 34 -5.32 9.75 8.37
CA CYS A 34 -5.94 8.47 8.04
C CYS A 34 -6.55 7.79 9.27
N PHE A 35 -5.87 7.88 10.41
CA PHE A 35 -6.31 7.26 11.67
C PHE A 35 -7.52 7.92 12.31
N LYS A 36 -8.00 9.02 11.77
CA LYS A 36 -9.27 9.61 12.22
C LYS A 36 -10.45 8.70 11.89
N CYS A 37 -10.40 8.00 10.76
CA CYS A 37 -11.47 7.12 10.28
C CYS A 37 -11.10 5.63 10.25
N HIS A 38 -9.81 5.31 10.14
CA HIS A 38 -9.32 3.93 10.07
C HIS A 38 -8.54 3.55 11.32
N MET A 39 -8.74 2.33 11.77
CA MET A 39 -7.83 1.63 12.69
C MET A 39 -7.17 0.47 11.96
N ILE A 40 -6.10 -0.07 12.52
CA ILE A 40 -5.39 -1.18 11.89
C ILE A 40 -6.23 -2.46 11.94
N ASP A 41 -6.73 -2.84 13.11
CA ASP A 41 -7.39 -4.13 13.33
C ASP A 41 -8.89 -4.04 13.67
N GLN A 42 -9.42 -2.85 13.82
CA GLN A 42 -10.81 -2.66 14.25
C GLN A 42 -11.53 -1.67 13.33
N LYS A 43 -12.82 -1.91 13.13
CA LYS A 43 -13.69 -0.95 12.48
C LYS A 43 -13.87 0.28 13.37
N LYS A 44 -13.80 1.45 12.75
CA LYS A 44 -14.08 2.75 13.36
C LYS A 44 -15.16 3.45 12.54
N GLU A 45 -14.90 4.65 12.04
CA GLU A 45 -15.78 5.32 11.06
C GLU A 45 -15.78 4.58 9.72
N SER A 46 -14.66 3.95 9.39
CA SER A 46 -14.44 3.20 8.16
C SER A 46 -13.87 1.81 8.45
N THR A 47 -13.80 0.99 7.41
CA THR A 47 -13.23 -0.36 7.44
C THR A 47 -11.81 -0.35 7.99
N SER A 48 -11.45 -1.35 8.79
CA SER A 48 -10.08 -1.54 9.26
C SER A 48 -9.11 -1.74 8.10
N TRP A 49 -7.87 -1.33 8.28
CA TRP A 49 -6.85 -1.56 7.25
C TRP A 49 -6.51 -3.04 7.09
N HIS A 50 -6.62 -3.83 8.14
CA HIS A 50 -6.49 -5.28 8.02
C HIS A 50 -7.54 -5.86 7.06
N ASP A 51 -8.80 -5.46 7.17
CA ASP A 51 -9.85 -5.94 6.28
C ASP A 51 -9.67 -5.44 4.84
N ILE A 52 -9.18 -4.21 4.68
CA ILE A 52 -8.79 -3.69 3.36
C ILE A 52 -7.67 -4.54 2.76
N ALA A 53 -6.64 -4.86 3.54
CA ALA A 53 -5.54 -5.71 3.09
C ALA A 53 -6.03 -7.10 2.68
N VAL A 54 -6.89 -7.73 3.47
CA VAL A 54 -7.50 -9.03 3.14
C VAL A 54 -8.28 -8.97 1.84
N LYS A 55 -9.06 -7.90 1.63
CA LYS A 55 -9.86 -7.71 0.41
C LYS A 55 -9.02 -7.55 -0.85
N TYR A 56 -7.93 -6.80 -0.76
CA TYR A 56 -7.15 -6.40 -1.95
C TYR A 56 -5.86 -7.20 -2.16
N ARG A 57 -5.32 -7.83 -1.12
CA ARG A 57 -4.07 -8.58 -1.21
C ARG A 57 -4.15 -9.68 -2.27
N GLY A 58 -3.15 -9.71 -3.16
CA GLY A 58 -3.08 -10.69 -4.24
C GLY A 58 -3.88 -10.32 -5.49
N LYS A 59 -4.64 -9.23 -5.49
CA LYS A 59 -5.33 -8.75 -6.70
C LYS A 59 -4.37 -7.93 -7.57
N PRO A 60 -4.35 -8.14 -8.90
CA PRO A 60 -3.40 -7.48 -9.80
C PRO A 60 -3.50 -5.95 -9.81
N ASP A 61 -4.69 -5.41 -9.56
CA ASP A 61 -4.99 -3.97 -9.60
C ASP A 61 -5.09 -3.31 -8.22
N ALA A 62 -4.72 -4.03 -7.15
CA ALA A 62 -4.86 -3.55 -5.79
C ALA A 62 -4.10 -2.24 -5.53
N GLU A 63 -2.84 -2.17 -5.92
CA GLU A 63 -2.01 -0.99 -5.74
C GLU A 63 -2.60 0.22 -6.45
N GLU A 64 -2.96 0.08 -7.72
CA GLU A 64 -3.55 1.15 -8.52
C GLU A 64 -4.87 1.67 -7.92
N LYS A 65 -5.75 0.77 -7.53
CA LYS A 65 -7.03 1.13 -6.91
C LYS A 65 -6.86 1.85 -5.59
N LEU A 66 -5.96 1.39 -4.74
CA LEU A 66 -5.73 2.03 -3.44
C LEU A 66 -5.03 3.38 -3.60
N ILE A 67 -4.10 3.53 -4.53
CA ILE A 67 -3.49 4.82 -4.86
C ILE A 67 -4.55 5.80 -5.33
N PHE A 68 -5.43 5.39 -6.25
CA PHE A 68 -6.54 6.23 -6.71
C PHE A 68 -7.43 6.66 -5.54
N HIS A 69 -7.77 5.74 -4.65
CA HIS A 69 -8.63 6.02 -3.50
C HIS A 69 -8.06 7.09 -2.56
N ILE A 70 -6.77 7.08 -2.32
CA ILE A 70 -6.13 8.05 -1.39
C ILE A 70 -5.63 9.32 -2.07
N THR A 71 -5.69 9.42 -3.39
CA THR A 71 -5.21 10.59 -4.15
C THR A 71 -6.30 11.37 -4.85
N SER A 72 -7.45 10.76 -5.11
CA SER A 72 -8.52 11.37 -5.93
C SER A 72 -9.50 12.23 -5.15
N GLY A 73 -9.65 12.01 -3.85
CA GLY A 73 -10.71 12.63 -3.07
C GLY A 73 -12.11 12.15 -3.46
N GLU A 74 -12.23 10.92 -3.99
CA GLU A 74 -13.52 10.35 -4.38
C GLU A 74 -14.50 10.28 -3.22
N LYS A 75 -15.79 10.34 -3.52
CA LYS A 75 -16.83 10.22 -2.50
C LYS A 75 -16.86 8.82 -1.92
N VAL A 76 -16.97 8.75 -0.60
CA VAL A 76 -17.17 7.52 0.15
C VAL A 76 -18.46 7.60 0.94
N LYS A 77 -19.16 6.47 1.01
CA LYS A 77 -20.40 6.35 1.75
C LYS A 77 -20.17 5.66 3.08
N PHE A 78 -20.65 6.28 4.14
CA PHE A 78 -20.59 5.73 5.49
C PHE A 78 -21.81 4.84 5.79
N ASP A 79 -21.74 4.05 6.86
CA ASP A 79 -22.79 3.11 7.21
C ASP A 79 -24.14 3.77 7.52
N ASP A 80 -24.14 5.02 8.00
CA ASP A 80 -25.37 5.80 8.26
C ASP A 80 -25.97 6.40 6.98
N GLY A 81 -25.32 6.19 5.83
CA GLY A 81 -25.79 6.65 4.53
C GLY A 81 -25.26 8.02 4.11
N HIS A 82 -24.60 8.78 5.00
CA HIS A 82 -23.99 10.04 4.59
C HIS A 82 -22.75 9.81 3.72
N GLU A 83 -22.39 10.79 2.92
CA GLU A 83 -21.23 10.75 2.03
C GLU A 83 -20.26 11.90 2.37
N GLU A 84 -18.97 11.60 2.23
CA GLU A 84 -17.90 12.59 2.34
C GLU A 84 -16.87 12.34 1.25
N ASN A 85 -16.13 13.36 0.87
CA ASN A 85 -14.95 13.17 0.04
C ASN A 85 -13.86 12.50 0.88
N HIS A 86 -13.27 11.43 0.36
CA HIS A 86 -12.15 10.77 1.01
C HIS A 86 -10.98 11.75 1.15
N LYS A 87 -10.31 11.71 2.30
CA LYS A 87 -9.14 12.56 2.52
C LYS A 87 -8.04 12.22 1.51
N ILE A 88 -7.38 13.26 1.02
CA ILE A 88 -6.26 13.12 0.09
C ILE A 88 -4.97 13.03 0.91
N VAL A 89 -4.13 12.06 0.57
CA VAL A 89 -2.83 11.87 1.20
C VAL A 89 -1.98 13.14 1.08
N LYS A 90 -1.28 13.49 2.17
CA LYS A 90 -0.46 14.71 2.24
C LYS A 90 0.94 14.53 1.68
N SER A 91 1.05 13.87 0.57
CA SER A 91 2.28 13.77 -0.22
C SER A 91 1.91 13.72 -1.68
N LYS A 92 2.75 14.31 -2.53
CA LYS A 92 2.68 14.19 -3.99
C LYS A 92 3.81 13.33 -4.55
N ASP A 93 4.67 12.81 -3.68
CA ASP A 93 5.75 11.91 -4.07
C ASP A 93 5.20 10.50 -4.34
N PRO A 94 5.27 10.02 -5.59
CA PRO A 94 4.78 8.67 -5.94
C PRO A 94 5.44 7.56 -5.14
N VAL A 95 6.70 7.72 -4.75
CA VAL A 95 7.43 6.72 -3.96
C VAL A 95 6.85 6.62 -2.55
N GLU A 96 6.58 7.74 -1.90
CA GLU A 96 5.95 7.76 -0.58
C GLU A 96 4.52 7.21 -0.60
N ILE A 97 3.75 7.57 -1.61
CA ILE A 97 2.37 7.08 -1.79
C ILE A 97 2.35 5.57 -2.01
N LYS A 98 3.20 5.04 -2.88
CA LYS A 98 3.34 3.60 -3.10
C LYS A 98 3.77 2.87 -1.84
N ASN A 99 4.68 3.44 -1.08
CA ASN A 99 5.13 2.87 0.18
C ASN A 99 3.99 2.76 1.20
N LEU A 100 3.16 3.79 1.32
CA LEU A 100 1.99 3.76 2.18
C LEU A 100 1.02 2.64 1.78
N VAL A 101 0.67 2.55 0.50
CA VAL A 101 -0.23 1.50 0.00
C VAL A 101 0.39 0.11 0.20
N ALA A 102 1.67 -0.07 -0.11
CA ALA A 102 2.36 -1.34 0.12
C ALA A 102 2.33 -1.76 1.59
N TRP A 103 2.53 -0.83 2.50
CA TRP A 103 2.45 -1.08 3.93
C TRP A 103 1.03 -1.48 4.36
N ILE A 104 0.01 -0.75 3.93
CA ILE A 104 -1.40 -1.10 4.22
C ILE A 104 -1.70 -2.53 3.78
N LEU A 105 -1.22 -2.94 2.62
CA LEU A 105 -1.43 -4.29 2.10
C LEU A 105 -0.71 -5.39 2.91
N THR A 106 0.20 -5.04 3.81
CA THR A 106 0.85 -6.01 4.73
C THR A 106 0.09 -6.21 6.03
N LEU A 107 -0.90 -5.39 6.35
CA LEU A 107 -1.59 -5.37 7.65
C LEU A 107 -2.72 -6.46 7.77
#